data_533bbea46cf38813b4ea6183bc716aa5
#
_entry.id   533bbea46cf38813b4ea6183bc716aa5
#
_cell.length_a   1.000
_cell.length_b   1.000
_cell.length_c   1.000
_cell.angle_alpha   90.00
_cell.angle_beta   90.00
_cell.angle_gamma   90.00
#
_symmetry.space_group_name_H-M   'P 1'
#
loop_
_entity.id
_entity.type
_entity.pdbx_description
1 polymer ?
#
loop_
_entity_poly.entity_id
_entity_poly.type
_entity_poly.pdbx_seq_one_letter_code
_entity_poly.pdbx_strand_id
1 'polypeptide(L)'
;MSVAQKLYEKGYITYMRTDSTSLSKEAMDDCKNYIKKEYGNKFYKERQYSNKSKNAQEAHEAIRPTNMKLHSIDKEYDQNRLYDLIWKRTLASQMSDAQLERTNVKIENSNNDKIFTANGEMINFDGFLKVYLEGNDNEDEEKAGMLPNLKIGEHLGYNFINATQRFTSPPYRFTEASLVKQLEELGIGRPSTYAPTISTVQRRGYVEKGQNEGLERIYEQIILTKGSLNTQTLTE
;
A
#
# COMPACT_ATOMS: atom_id res chain seq x y z
N MET A 1 -12.48 8.99 12.18
CA MET A 1 -13.79 8.47 12.71
C MET A 1 -14.92 9.49 12.55
N SER A 2 -14.79 10.75 12.94
CA SER A 2 -15.86 11.75 12.79
C SER A 2 -16.33 11.93 11.35
N VAL A 3 -15.42 11.96 10.38
CA VAL A 3 -15.74 12.04 8.94
C VAL A 3 -16.52 10.81 8.47
N ALA A 4 -16.08 9.61 8.84
CA ALA A 4 -16.79 8.38 8.50
C ALA A 4 -18.19 8.33 9.10
N GLN A 5 -18.37 8.82 10.33
CA GLN A 5 -19.68 8.93 10.96
C GLN A 5 -20.61 9.86 10.18
N LYS A 6 -20.12 11.03 9.76
CA LYS A 6 -20.90 11.97 8.91
C LYS A 6 -21.32 11.33 7.57
N LEU A 7 -20.45 10.53 6.95
CA LEU A 7 -20.78 9.81 5.71
C LEU A 7 -21.87 8.75 5.94
N TYR A 8 -21.77 8.01 7.02
CA TYR A 8 -22.77 7.02 7.40
C TYR A 8 -24.14 7.66 7.70
N GLU A 9 -24.18 8.70 8.56
CA GLU A 9 -25.41 9.40 8.93
C GLU A 9 -26.11 10.05 7.71
N LYS A 10 -25.36 10.43 6.68
CA LYS A 10 -25.88 10.92 5.40
C LYS A 10 -26.26 9.82 4.42
N GLY A 11 -26.07 8.55 4.79
CA GLY A 11 -26.41 7.40 3.95
C GLY A 11 -25.47 7.16 2.77
N TYR A 12 -24.25 7.72 2.75
CA TYR A 12 -23.29 7.50 1.67
C TYR A 12 -22.53 6.19 1.80
N ILE A 13 -22.31 5.71 3.03
CA ILE A 13 -21.60 4.45 3.30
C ILE A 13 -22.36 3.59 4.30
N THR A 14 -22.04 2.30 4.35
CA THR A 14 -22.51 1.38 5.39
C THR A 14 -21.90 1.73 6.75
N TYR A 15 -22.32 1.04 7.81
CA TYR A 15 -21.89 1.33 9.17
C TYR A 15 -20.35 1.21 9.33
N MET A 16 -19.73 2.28 9.81
CA MET A 16 -18.27 2.45 9.82
C MET A 16 -17.56 1.77 11.01
N ARG A 17 -18.28 1.33 12.05
CA ARG A 17 -17.68 0.66 13.22
C ARG A 17 -17.85 -0.84 13.09
N THR A 18 -17.22 -1.42 12.11
CA THR A 18 -17.25 -2.86 11.82
C THR A 18 -15.84 -3.37 11.55
N ASP A 19 -15.60 -4.62 11.89
CA ASP A 19 -14.44 -5.42 11.52
C ASP A 19 -14.78 -6.42 10.41
N SER A 20 -16.03 -6.41 9.92
CA SER A 20 -16.46 -7.27 8.83
C SER A 20 -15.82 -6.87 7.51
N THR A 21 -15.37 -7.89 6.77
CA THR A 21 -14.89 -7.78 5.39
C THR A 21 -15.88 -8.35 4.38
N SER A 22 -17.03 -8.86 4.84
CA SER A 22 -18.07 -9.46 4.02
C SER A 22 -18.91 -8.40 3.30
N LEU A 23 -19.14 -8.60 2.01
CA LEU A 23 -20.09 -7.83 1.23
C LEU A 23 -21.41 -8.60 1.09
N SER A 24 -22.54 -7.88 1.10
CA SER A 24 -23.83 -8.46 0.76
C SER A 24 -23.86 -8.87 -0.72
N LYS A 25 -24.77 -9.79 -1.05
CA LYS A 25 -24.97 -10.23 -2.43
C LYS A 25 -25.36 -9.07 -3.34
N GLU A 26 -26.23 -8.18 -2.86
CA GLU A 26 -26.64 -6.98 -3.59
C GLU A 26 -25.43 -6.09 -3.91
N ALA A 27 -24.57 -5.83 -2.95
CA ALA A 27 -23.35 -5.04 -3.15
C ALA A 27 -22.38 -5.68 -4.15
N MET A 28 -22.24 -7.01 -4.11
CA MET A 28 -21.43 -7.76 -5.08
C MET A 28 -22.03 -7.68 -6.50
N ASP A 29 -23.34 -7.77 -6.63
CA ASP A 29 -24.03 -7.64 -7.91
C ASP A 29 -23.92 -6.21 -8.48
N ASP A 30 -24.00 -5.19 -7.63
CA ASP A 30 -23.78 -3.80 -8.01
C ASP A 30 -22.35 -3.56 -8.50
N CYS A 31 -21.34 -4.07 -7.77
CA CYS A 31 -19.95 -4.01 -8.19
C CYS A 31 -19.74 -4.73 -9.53
N LYS A 32 -20.31 -5.93 -9.69
CA LYS A 32 -20.26 -6.72 -10.92
C LYS A 32 -20.80 -5.95 -12.12
N ASN A 33 -21.99 -5.39 -11.97
CA ASN A 33 -22.64 -4.65 -13.04
C ASN A 33 -21.83 -3.39 -13.41
N TYR A 34 -21.30 -2.69 -12.40
CA TYR A 34 -20.47 -1.53 -12.59
C TYR A 34 -19.15 -1.89 -13.29
N ILE A 35 -18.39 -2.86 -12.76
CA ILE A 35 -17.10 -3.27 -13.32
C ILE A 35 -17.24 -3.75 -14.77
N LYS A 36 -18.25 -4.58 -15.07
CA LYS A 36 -18.45 -5.10 -16.41
C LYS A 36 -18.81 -4.01 -17.40
N LYS A 37 -19.59 -3.03 -16.99
CA LYS A 37 -20.00 -1.91 -17.83
C LYS A 37 -18.83 -0.94 -18.13
N GLU A 38 -18.07 -0.54 -17.10
CA GLU A 38 -17.07 0.53 -17.22
C GLU A 38 -15.67 0.00 -17.62
N TYR A 39 -15.32 -1.23 -17.22
CA TYR A 39 -13.97 -1.80 -17.43
C TYR A 39 -13.99 -3.05 -18.32
N GLY A 40 -15.14 -3.70 -18.46
CA GLY A 40 -15.29 -4.92 -19.23
C GLY A 40 -15.18 -6.21 -18.40
N ASN A 41 -15.64 -7.32 -19.01
CA ASN A 41 -15.79 -8.61 -18.32
C ASN A 41 -14.49 -9.15 -17.72
N LYS A 42 -13.35 -8.92 -18.36
CA LYS A 42 -12.04 -9.41 -17.91
C LYS A 42 -11.58 -8.81 -16.58
N PHE A 43 -12.14 -7.64 -16.20
CA PHE A 43 -11.79 -6.98 -14.94
C PHE A 43 -12.63 -7.43 -13.76
N TYR A 44 -13.66 -8.24 -13.95
CA TYR A 44 -14.49 -8.72 -12.85
C TYR A 44 -14.06 -10.10 -12.38
N LYS A 45 -13.89 -10.25 -11.07
CA LYS A 45 -13.67 -11.53 -10.39
C LYS A 45 -14.38 -11.50 -9.05
N GLU A 46 -15.45 -12.26 -8.94
CA GLU A 46 -16.23 -12.37 -7.71
C GLU A 46 -15.36 -12.91 -6.57
N ARG A 47 -15.40 -12.22 -5.43
CA ARG A 47 -14.73 -12.64 -4.21
C ARG A 47 -15.60 -12.36 -3.01
N GLN A 48 -15.79 -13.38 -2.21
CA GLN A 48 -16.38 -13.26 -0.88
C GLN A 48 -15.27 -13.38 0.15
N TYR A 49 -15.11 -12.32 0.93
CA TYR A 49 -14.16 -12.29 2.04
C TYR A 49 -14.88 -12.74 3.31
N SER A 50 -14.21 -13.52 4.12
CA SER A 50 -14.67 -13.92 5.45
C SER A 50 -13.72 -13.38 6.51
N ASN A 51 -14.29 -13.01 7.66
CA ASN A 51 -13.51 -12.58 8.80
C ASN A 51 -12.68 -13.72 9.35
N LYS A 52 -11.38 -13.49 9.51
CA LYS A 52 -10.46 -14.46 10.14
C LYS A 52 -10.46 -14.37 11.67
N SER A 53 -11.06 -13.33 12.24
CA SER A 53 -11.10 -13.10 13.68
C SER A 53 -12.15 -13.98 14.32
N LYS A 54 -11.75 -14.79 15.32
CA LYS A 54 -12.67 -15.61 16.14
C LYS A 54 -13.71 -14.79 16.93
N ASN A 55 -13.53 -13.48 17.00
CA ASN A 55 -14.36 -12.53 17.75
C ASN A 55 -15.06 -11.52 16.84
N ALA A 56 -15.12 -11.76 15.51
CA ALA A 56 -15.80 -10.87 14.58
C ALA A 56 -17.29 -10.80 14.89
N GLN A 57 -17.85 -9.61 14.85
CA GLN A 57 -19.30 -9.41 14.89
C GLN A 57 -19.86 -9.77 13.50
N GLU A 58 -20.25 -11.02 13.32
CA GLU A 58 -20.73 -11.57 12.02
C GLU A 58 -21.97 -10.85 11.44
N ALA A 59 -22.66 -10.07 12.27
CA ALA A 59 -23.91 -9.39 11.88
C ALA A 59 -23.71 -8.13 11.03
N HIS A 60 -22.46 -7.65 10.85
CA HIS A 60 -22.20 -6.41 10.12
C HIS A 60 -21.63 -6.71 8.74
N GLU A 61 -21.96 -5.84 7.80
CA GLU A 61 -21.36 -5.80 6.47
C GLU A 61 -20.05 -4.98 6.49
N ALA A 62 -19.20 -5.18 5.50
CA ALA A 62 -18.02 -4.35 5.28
C ALA A 62 -18.40 -2.87 5.04
N ILE A 63 -17.46 -1.97 5.32
CA ILE A 63 -17.62 -0.56 4.97
C ILE A 63 -17.57 -0.43 3.44
N ARG A 64 -18.64 0.06 2.85
CA ARG A 64 -18.77 0.26 1.40
C ARG A 64 -19.68 1.46 1.08
N PRO A 65 -19.63 1.99 -0.15
CA PRO A 65 -20.65 2.90 -0.63
C PRO A 65 -22.02 2.24 -0.66
N THR A 66 -23.05 2.98 -0.35
CA THR A 66 -24.46 2.53 -0.51
C THR A 66 -24.91 2.54 -1.96
N ASN A 67 -24.25 3.32 -2.81
CA ASN A 67 -24.53 3.43 -4.23
C ASN A 67 -23.23 3.45 -5.05
N MET A 68 -22.93 2.35 -5.75
CA MET A 68 -21.74 2.23 -6.57
C MET A 68 -21.70 3.14 -7.81
N LYS A 69 -22.84 3.70 -8.22
CA LYS A 69 -22.91 4.65 -9.34
C LYS A 69 -22.46 6.05 -8.97
N LEU A 70 -22.39 6.36 -7.67
CA LEU A 70 -21.94 7.64 -7.16
C LEU A 70 -20.44 7.62 -6.93
N HIS A 71 -19.65 8.17 -7.86
CA HIS A 71 -18.18 8.15 -7.79
C HIS A 71 -17.60 9.17 -6.81
N SER A 72 -18.26 10.30 -6.66
CA SER A 72 -17.85 11.38 -5.78
C SER A 72 -19.07 12.01 -5.15
N ILE A 73 -18.88 12.60 -3.99
CA ILE A 73 -19.90 13.36 -3.28
C ILE A 73 -19.49 14.82 -3.29
N ASP A 74 -20.41 15.71 -3.61
CA ASP A 74 -20.18 17.15 -3.54
C ASP A 74 -20.28 17.64 -2.09
N LYS A 75 -19.19 17.43 -1.33
CA LYS A 75 -19.08 17.73 0.11
C LYS A 75 -17.69 18.29 0.44
N GLU A 76 -17.48 18.54 1.74
CA GLU A 76 -16.18 18.93 2.28
C GLU A 76 -15.06 18.01 1.81
N TYR A 77 -13.89 18.55 1.58
CA TYR A 77 -12.72 17.85 1.03
C TYR A 77 -12.44 16.49 1.71
N ASP A 78 -12.43 16.46 3.05
CA ASP A 78 -12.16 15.23 3.80
C ASP A 78 -13.24 14.16 3.63
N GLN A 79 -14.51 14.57 3.51
CA GLN A 79 -15.61 13.64 3.28
C GLN A 79 -15.50 13.01 1.89
N ASN A 80 -15.22 13.82 0.86
CA ASN A 80 -15.05 13.32 -0.49
C ASN A 80 -13.83 12.41 -0.63
N ARG A 81 -12.71 12.78 -0.02
CA ARG A 81 -11.49 11.98 -0.03
C ARG A 81 -11.68 10.61 0.63
N LEU A 82 -12.34 10.57 1.80
CA LEU A 82 -12.63 9.29 2.47
C LEU A 82 -13.63 8.46 1.69
N TYR A 83 -14.66 9.09 1.12
CA TYR A 83 -15.63 8.40 0.27
C TYR A 83 -14.98 7.78 -0.97
N ASP A 84 -14.14 8.53 -1.69
CA ASP A 84 -13.38 8.04 -2.86
C ASP A 84 -12.51 6.84 -2.51
N LEU A 85 -11.81 6.88 -1.36
CA LEU A 85 -11.01 5.75 -0.87
C LEU A 85 -11.87 4.51 -0.63
N ILE A 86 -13.01 4.65 0.06
CA ILE A 86 -13.94 3.55 0.34
C ILE A 86 -14.51 2.99 -0.97
N TRP A 87 -14.90 3.87 -1.88
CA TRP A 87 -15.44 3.49 -3.19
C TRP A 87 -14.42 2.69 -4.01
N LYS A 88 -13.21 3.20 -4.15
CA LYS A 88 -12.12 2.54 -4.88
C LYS A 88 -11.75 1.19 -4.26
N ARG A 89 -11.64 1.13 -2.94
CA ARG A 89 -11.30 -0.11 -2.23
C ARG A 89 -12.38 -1.17 -2.40
N THR A 90 -13.65 -0.78 -2.30
CA THR A 90 -14.79 -1.68 -2.50
C THR A 90 -14.79 -2.23 -3.92
N LEU A 91 -14.65 -1.36 -4.93
CA LEU A 91 -14.64 -1.79 -6.33
C LEU A 91 -13.46 -2.71 -6.63
N ALA A 92 -12.25 -2.33 -6.20
CA ALA A 92 -11.03 -3.10 -6.38
C ALA A 92 -11.12 -4.50 -5.75
N SER A 93 -11.84 -4.64 -4.63
CA SER A 93 -12.04 -5.95 -3.98
C SER A 93 -12.77 -6.96 -4.86
N GLN A 94 -13.57 -6.50 -5.81
CA GLN A 94 -14.34 -7.31 -6.75
C GLN A 94 -13.76 -7.31 -8.18
N MET A 95 -12.56 -6.74 -8.35
CA MET A 95 -11.84 -6.76 -9.62
C MET A 95 -10.87 -7.94 -9.71
N SER A 96 -10.52 -8.30 -10.94
CA SER A 96 -9.52 -9.33 -11.22
C SER A 96 -8.15 -8.94 -10.69
N ASP A 97 -7.33 -9.94 -10.38
CA ASP A 97 -5.94 -9.73 -9.96
C ASP A 97 -5.15 -9.01 -11.05
N ALA A 98 -4.22 -8.17 -10.64
CA ALA A 98 -3.18 -7.69 -11.53
C ALA A 98 -2.23 -8.84 -11.88
N GLN A 99 -1.73 -8.84 -13.11
CA GLN A 99 -0.72 -9.77 -13.58
C GLN A 99 0.58 -9.02 -13.78
N LEU A 100 1.57 -9.38 -12.98
CA LEU A 100 2.88 -8.76 -12.96
C LEU A 100 3.91 -9.80 -13.40
N GLU A 101 4.79 -9.40 -14.31
CA GLU A 101 5.95 -10.18 -14.68
C GLU A 101 7.15 -9.61 -13.96
N ARG A 102 7.80 -10.44 -13.12
CA ARG A 102 9.00 -10.07 -12.38
C ARG A 102 10.21 -10.74 -12.99
N THR A 103 11.16 -9.92 -13.40
CA THR A 103 12.42 -10.37 -13.95
C THR A 103 13.52 -10.12 -12.93
N ASN A 104 14.20 -11.20 -12.52
CA ASN A 104 15.37 -11.13 -11.67
C ASN A 104 16.61 -11.45 -12.52
N VAL A 105 17.52 -10.50 -12.63
CA VAL A 105 18.76 -10.65 -13.39
C VAL A 105 19.92 -10.82 -12.42
N LYS A 106 20.75 -11.83 -12.66
CA LYS A 106 22.03 -12.03 -11.99
C LYS A 106 23.14 -11.74 -12.99
N ILE A 107 24.01 -10.81 -12.65
CA ILE A 107 25.11 -10.38 -13.50
C ILE A 107 26.41 -10.81 -12.81
N GLU A 108 27.09 -11.79 -13.40
CA GLU A 108 28.36 -12.29 -12.91
C GLU A 108 29.48 -11.28 -13.23
N ASN A 109 30.46 -11.22 -12.35
CA ASN A 109 31.64 -10.39 -12.52
C ASN A 109 32.81 -11.27 -12.95
N SER A 110 33.49 -10.92 -14.05
CA SER A 110 34.61 -11.65 -14.57
C SER A 110 35.85 -11.70 -13.64
N ASN A 111 35.95 -10.82 -12.66
CA ASN A 111 37.12 -10.64 -11.81
C ASN A 111 37.02 -11.28 -10.42
N ASN A 112 35.80 -11.61 -9.97
CA ASN A 112 35.57 -12.21 -8.66
C ASN A 112 34.17 -12.87 -8.60
N ASP A 113 33.91 -13.59 -7.51
CA ASP A 113 32.66 -14.34 -7.30
C ASP A 113 31.45 -13.45 -6.86
N LYS A 114 31.59 -12.13 -6.90
CA LYS A 114 30.49 -11.23 -6.52
C LYS A 114 29.51 -11.06 -7.67
N ILE A 115 28.24 -11.10 -7.34
CA ILE A 115 27.14 -11.02 -8.30
C ILE A 115 26.38 -9.73 -8.08
N PHE A 116 26.13 -8.99 -9.17
CA PHE A 116 25.15 -7.92 -9.16
C PHE A 116 23.76 -8.49 -9.43
N THR A 117 22.75 -7.95 -8.78
CA THR A 117 21.35 -8.33 -9.00
C THR A 117 20.55 -7.13 -9.43
N ALA A 118 19.68 -7.32 -10.41
CA ALA A 118 18.70 -6.31 -10.81
C ALA A 118 17.33 -6.95 -10.86
N ASN A 119 16.32 -6.19 -10.37
CA ASN A 119 14.93 -6.61 -10.36
C ASN A 119 14.13 -5.65 -11.22
N GLY A 120 13.36 -6.20 -12.15
CA GLY A 120 12.41 -5.45 -12.95
C GLY A 120 11.01 -5.98 -12.79
N GLU A 121 10.03 -5.12 -12.95
CA GLU A 121 8.62 -5.48 -12.92
C GLU A 121 7.88 -4.84 -14.09
N MET A 122 7.07 -5.62 -14.78
CA MET A 122 6.22 -5.17 -15.86
C MET A 122 4.78 -5.60 -15.58
N ILE A 123 3.84 -4.68 -15.76
CA ILE A 123 2.41 -4.95 -15.58
C ILE A 123 1.86 -5.45 -16.93
N ASN A 124 1.53 -6.73 -17.00
CA ASN A 124 0.92 -7.34 -18.18
C ASN A 124 -0.60 -7.12 -18.22
N PHE A 125 -1.23 -7.04 -17.04
CA PHE A 125 -2.64 -6.72 -16.90
C PHE A 125 -2.88 -5.98 -15.59
N ASP A 126 -3.46 -4.79 -15.68
CA ASP A 126 -3.64 -3.90 -14.52
C ASP A 126 -4.54 -4.49 -13.44
N GLY A 127 -5.61 -5.23 -13.83
CA GLY A 127 -6.58 -5.75 -12.89
C GLY A 127 -7.13 -4.66 -11.96
N PHE A 128 -7.12 -4.91 -10.66
CA PHE A 128 -7.58 -3.95 -9.64
C PHE A 128 -6.69 -2.71 -9.51
N LEU A 129 -5.43 -2.78 -9.92
CA LEU A 129 -4.49 -1.64 -9.87
C LEU A 129 -4.98 -0.47 -10.73
N LYS A 130 -5.85 -0.73 -11.70
CA LYS A 130 -6.46 0.34 -12.52
C LYS A 130 -7.29 1.33 -11.72
N VAL A 131 -7.82 0.90 -10.58
CA VAL A 131 -8.69 1.70 -9.71
C VAL A 131 -8.03 2.03 -8.39
N TYR A 132 -7.27 1.11 -7.83
CA TYR A 132 -6.74 1.22 -6.49
C TYR A 132 -5.26 0.86 -6.41
N LEU A 133 -4.45 1.82 -6.03
CA LEU A 133 -3.06 1.65 -5.64
C LEU A 133 -2.97 1.93 -4.15
N GLU A 134 -2.55 0.94 -3.38
CA GLU A 134 -2.25 1.12 -1.96
C GLU A 134 -0.93 1.86 -1.83
N GLY A 135 -0.94 2.99 -1.11
CA GLY A 135 0.29 3.67 -0.75
C GLY A 135 1.03 2.84 0.30
N ASN A 136 2.31 2.56 0.07
CA ASN A 136 3.17 1.99 1.11
C ASN A 136 3.62 3.11 2.05
N ASP A 137 3.42 2.91 3.36
CA ASP A 137 3.96 3.80 4.39
C ASP A 137 5.50 3.67 4.51
N ASN A 138 6.09 2.67 3.84
CA ASN A 138 7.53 2.44 3.77
C ASN A 138 8.08 3.02 2.46
N GLU A 139 8.74 4.17 2.55
CA GLU A 139 9.38 4.85 1.42
C GLU A 139 10.59 4.09 0.84
N ASP A 140 11.08 3.05 1.55
CA ASP A 140 12.32 2.32 1.22
C ASP A 140 12.15 1.17 0.21
N GLU A 141 10.93 0.87 -0.25
CA GLU A 141 10.78 -0.08 -1.35
C GLU A 141 11.17 0.59 -2.67
N GLU A 142 12.40 0.34 -3.11
CA GLU A 142 12.84 0.68 -4.46
C GLU A 142 11.80 0.14 -5.46
N LYS A 143 11.09 1.05 -6.12
CA LYS A 143 10.18 0.67 -7.20
C LYS A 143 11.00 -0.04 -8.25
N ALA A 144 10.76 -1.34 -8.43
CA ALA A 144 11.38 -2.11 -9.48
C ALA A 144 11.17 -1.38 -10.82
N GLY A 145 12.27 -0.95 -11.44
CA GLY A 145 12.23 -0.28 -12.73
C GLY A 145 11.92 -1.26 -13.86
N MET A 146 11.62 -0.74 -15.04
CA MET A 146 11.52 -1.56 -16.23
C MET A 146 12.95 -1.92 -16.67
N LEU A 147 13.26 -3.22 -16.72
CA LEU A 147 14.53 -3.69 -17.27
C LEU A 147 14.47 -3.77 -18.80
N PRO A 148 15.59 -3.53 -19.51
CA PRO A 148 15.67 -3.78 -20.94
C PRO A 148 15.55 -5.28 -21.23
N ASN A 149 15.29 -5.62 -22.48
CA ASN A 149 15.25 -7.02 -22.89
C ASN A 149 16.68 -7.60 -22.87
N LEU A 150 16.96 -8.48 -21.93
CA LEU A 150 18.26 -9.10 -21.68
C LEU A 150 18.21 -10.59 -22.08
N LYS A 151 19.37 -11.10 -22.57
CA LYS A 151 19.52 -12.52 -22.92
C LYS A 151 20.50 -13.20 -21.97
N ILE A 152 20.26 -14.46 -21.70
CA ILE A 152 21.19 -15.27 -20.90
C ILE A 152 22.54 -15.38 -21.63
N GLY A 153 23.63 -15.10 -20.91
CA GLY A 153 24.99 -15.11 -21.46
C GLY A 153 25.37 -13.84 -22.22
N GLU A 154 24.53 -12.80 -22.17
CA GLU A 154 24.85 -11.52 -22.77
C GLU A 154 25.95 -10.80 -21.98
N HIS A 155 26.95 -10.26 -22.69
CA HIS A 155 27.99 -9.45 -22.06
C HIS A 155 27.52 -7.99 -21.91
N LEU A 156 27.52 -7.53 -20.67
CA LEU A 156 27.11 -6.18 -20.33
C LEU A 156 28.33 -5.29 -20.09
N GLY A 157 28.33 -4.12 -20.73
CA GLY A 157 29.29 -3.05 -20.43
C GLY A 157 28.73 -2.14 -19.33
N TYR A 158 29.58 -1.67 -18.43
CA TYR A 158 29.19 -0.68 -17.45
C TYR A 158 29.62 0.73 -17.85
N ASN A 159 28.78 1.70 -17.56
CA ASN A 159 29.12 3.11 -17.68
C ASN A 159 29.79 3.62 -16.40
N PHE A 160 29.21 3.25 -15.26
CA PHE A 160 29.75 3.51 -13.92
C PHE A 160 29.23 2.46 -12.94
N ILE A 161 29.94 2.29 -11.84
CA ILE A 161 29.53 1.48 -10.70
C ILE A 161 29.64 2.36 -9.46
N ASN A 162 28.55 2.53 -8.72
CA ASN A 162 28.51 3.27 -7.46
C ASN A 162 28.46 2.30 -6.28
N ALA A 163 29.35 2.48 -5.33
CA ALA A 163 29.27 1.87 -4.01
C ALA A 163 28.92 2.98 -3.00
N THR A 164 27.72 2.95 -2.49
CA THR A 164 27.22 3.96 -1.55
C THR A 164 27.12 3.34 -0.17
N GLN A 165 27.76 3.98 0.82
CA GLN A 165 27.61 3.59 2.21
C GLN A 165 26.16 3.75 2.64
N ARG A 166 25.60 2.70 3.27
CA ARG A 166 24.24 2.72 3.83
C ARG A 166 24.28 2.31 5.29
N PHE A 167 23.30 2.73 6.02
CA PHE A 167 23.16 2.44 7.45
C PHE A 167 21.85 1.71 7.68
N THR A 168 21.85 0.80 8.65
CA THR A 168 20.61 0.17 9.10
C THR A 168 19.74 1.19 9.81
N SER A 169 18.46 1.20 9.50
CA SER A 169 17.47 2.03 10.18
C SER A 169 16.88 1.29 11.38
N PRO A 170 16.57 1.98 12.48
CA PRO A 170 15.80 1.40 13.57
C PRO A 170 14.36 1.08 13.07
N PRO A 171 13.62 0.21 13.79
CA PRO A 171 12.22 0.00 13.49
C PRO A 171 11.45 1.33 13.48
N TYR A 172 10.55 1.47 12.52
CA TYR A 172 9.71 2.66 12.42
C TYR A 172 8.84 2.85 13.66
N ARG A 173 8.61 4.10 14.03
CA ARG A 173 7.61 4.43 15.03
C ARG A 173 6.21 4.13 14.48
N PHE A 174 5.28 3.87 15.39
CA PHE A 174 3.90 3.63 14.99
C PHE A 174 3.26 4.90 14.42
N THR A 175 2.63 4.76 13.27
CA THR A 175 1.57 5.67 12.83
C THR A 175 0.26 5.29 13.52
N GLU A 176 -0.76 6.15 13.47
CA GLU A 176 -2.08 5.77 14.01
C GLU A 176 -2.63 4.51 13.32
N ALA A 177 -2.40 4.38 12.02
CA ALA A 177 -2.85 3.20 11.24
C ALA A 177 -2.12 1.92 11.64
N SER A 178 -0.77 1.96 11.69
CA SER A 178 0.02 0.78 12.08
C SER A 178 -0.21 0.38 13.55
N LEU A 179 -0.50 1.36 14.43
CA LEU A 179 -0.87 1.08 15.80
C LEU A 179 -2.23 0.38 15.90
N VAL A 180 -3.23 0.82 15.14
CA VAL A 180 -4.54 0.14 15.09
C VAL A 180 -4.38 -1.28 14.59
N LYS A 181 -3.60 -1.48 13.53
CA LYS A 181 -3.29 -2.82 13.00
C LYS A 181 -2.64 -3.72 14.05
N GLN A 182 -1.66 -3.20 14.79
CA GLN A 182 -0.98 -3.95 15.84
C GLN A 182 -1.92 -4.31 17.03
N LEU A 183 -2.82 -3.39 17.40
CA LEU A 183 -3.84 -3.64 18.42
C LEU A 183 -4.80 -4.75 17.97
N GLU A 184 -5.22 -4.72 16.70
CA GLU A 184 -6.08 -5.75 16.11
C GLU A 184 -5.41 -7.12 16.10
N GLU A 185 -4.15 -7.20 15.65
CA GLU A 185 -3.35 -8.44 15.63
C GLU A 185 -3.17 -9.05 17.03
N LEU A 186 -3.01 -8.20 18.03
CA LEU A 186 -2.91 -8.62 19.44
C LEU A 186 -4.27 -8.90 20.09
N GLY A 187 -5.38 -8.67 19.41
CA GLY A 187 -6.73 -8.83 19.95
C GLY A 187 -7.12 -7.79 21.00
N ILE A 188 -6.42 -6.64 21.04
CA ILE A 188 -6.65 -5.55 22.00
C ILE A 188 -7.61 -4.53 21.37
N GLY A 189 -8.74 -4.32 22.03
CA GLY A 189 -9.75 -3.36 21.56
C GLY A 189 -10.71 -3.93 20.52
N ARG A 190 -11.47 -3.04 19.90
CA ARG A 190 -12.46 -3.30 18.85
C ARG A 190 -12.57 -2.06 17.96
N PRO A 191 -13.20 -2.14 16.78
CA PRO A 191 -13.38 -0.97 15.88
C PRO A 191 -13.99 0.26 16.58
N SER A 192 -14.86 0.05 17.56
CA SER A 192 -15.46 1.14 18.34
C SER A 192 -14.53 1.77 19.38
N THR A 193 -13.45 1.09 19.77
CA THR A 193 -12.57 1.51 20.88
C THR A 193 -11.17 1.96 20.43
N TYR A 194 -10.71 1.64 19.22
CA TYR A 194 -9.36 2.01 18.77
C TYR A 194 -9.11 3.52 18.83
N ALA A 195 -9.95 4.30 18.18
CA ALA A 195 -9.78 5.75 18.16
C ALA A 195 -9.88 6.41 19.58
N PRO A 196 -10.88 6.06 20.42
CA PRO A 196 -10.92 6.55 21.80
C PRO A 196 -9.70 6.14 22.64
N THR A 197 -9.17 4.93 22.46
CA THR A 197 -7.99 4.45 23.16
C THR A 197 -6.77 5.28 22.80
N ILE A 198 -6.50 5.47 21.50
CA ILE A 198 -5.38 6.26 21.01
C ILE A 198 -5.46 7.69 21.53
N SER A 199 -6.62 8.33 21.43
CA SER A 199 -6.82 9.67 21.96
C SER A 199 -6.62 9.77 23.48
N THR A 200 -7.00 8.71 24.21
CA THR A 200 -6.87 8.68 25.68
C THR A 200 -5.43 8.52 26.11
N VAL A 201 -4.64 7.63 25.48
CA VAL A 201 -3.23 7.44 25.87
C VAL A 201 -2.39 8.66 25.54
N GLN A 202 -2.70 9.37 24.46
CA GLN A 202 -2.07 10.66 24.14
C GLN A 202 -2.43 11.73 25.18
N ARG A 203 -3.72 11.90 25.50
CA ARG A 203 -4.17 12.88 26.48
C ARG A 203 -3.59 12.65 27.88
N ARG A 204 -3.31 11.39 28.24
CA ARG A 204 -2.71 11.02 29.52
C ARG A 204 -1.18 11.10 29.53
N GLY A 205 -0.56 11.46 28.39
CA GLY A 205 0.90 11.54 28.26
C GLY A 205 1.61 10.19 28.27
N TYR A 206 0.91 9.07 28.03
CA TYR A 206 1.55 7.75 27.94
C TYR A 206 2.31 7.59 26.64
N VAL A 207 1.86 8.25 25.59
CA VAL A 207 2.53 8.37 24.30
C VAL A 207 2.41 9.81 23.80
N GLU A 208 3.41 10.27 23.09
CA GLU A 208 3.41 11.58 22.45
C GLU A 208 3.38 11.39 20.93
N LYS A 209 2.62 12.26 20.26
CA LYS A 209 2.63 12.36 18.81
C LYS A 209 3.65 13.41 18.43
N GLY A 210 4.71 12.97 17.78
CA GLY A 210 5.78 13.85 17.33
C GLY A 210 6.09 13.63 15.85
N GLN A 211 6.80 14.56 15.28
CA GLN A 211 7.54 14.40 14.03
C GLN A 211 9.01 14.25 14.40
N ASN A 212 9.65 13.17 13.99
CA ASN A 212 11.09 13.09 14.09
C ASN A 212 11.68 13.87 12.92
N GLU A 213 12.33 14.96 13.22
CA GLU A 213 13.21 15.59 12.25
C GLU A 213 14.35 14.61 11.96
N GLY A 214 14.68 14.41 10.69
CA GLY A 214 15.83 13.61 10.30
C GLY A 214 17.11 14.22 10.87
N LEU A 215 18.10 13.40 11.14
CA LEU A 215 19.44 13.87 11.48
C LEU A 215 20.29 13.81 10.21
N GLU A 216 20.94 14.90 9.88
CA GLU A 216 21.94 14.90 8.81
C GLU A 216 23.01 13.84 9.10
N ARG A 217 23.28 13.03 8.10
CA ARG A 217 24.27 11.97 8.19
C ARG A 217 25.24 12.06 7.02
N ILE A 218 26.50 12.01 7.36
CA ILE A 218 27.59 11.96 6.38
C ILE A 218 27.79 10.51 5.95
N TYR A 219 27.91 10.28 4.65
CA TYR A 219 28.19 8.98 4.07
C TYR A 219 29.20 9.06 2.94
N GLU A 220 29.88 7.94 2.67
CA GLU A 220 30.85 7.83 1.60
C GLU A 220 30.24 7.17 0.39
N GLN A 221 30.65 7.66 -0.78
CA GLN A 221 30.32 7.07 -2.07
C GLN A 221 31.59 6.89 -2.89
N ILE A 222 31.78 5.68 -3.42
CA ILE A 222 32.87 5.32 -4.32
C ILE A 222 32.28 5.12 -5.71
N ILE A 223 32.82 5.80 -6.69
CA ILE A 223 32.35 5.77 -8.08
C ILE A 223 33.47 5.25 -8.96
N LEU A 224 33.24 4.14 -9.63
CA LEU A 224 34.11 3.60 -10.69
C LEU A 224 33.57 4.01 -12.05
N THR A 225 34.34 4.74 -12.84
CA THR A 225 33.99 5.17 -14.19
C THR A 225 35.17 4.92 -15.13
N LYS A 226 34.99 4.04 -16.14
CA LYS A 226 36.01 3.74 -17.19
C LYS A 226 37.44 3.57 -16.65
N GLY A 227 37.57 2.85 -15.53
CA GLY A 227 38.87 2.57 -14.90
C GLY A 227 39.39 3.65 -13.94
N SER A 228 38.65 4.76 -13.74
CA SER A 228 38.95 5.79 -12.74
C SER A 228 38.09 5.57 -11.51
N LEU A 229 38.71 5.59 -10.34
CA LEU A 229 38.04 5.45 -9.04
C LEU A 229 38.05 6.80 -8.34
N ASN A 230 36.87 7.30 -8.05
CA ASN A 230 36.65 8.55 -7.30
C ASN A 230 35.89 8.26 -6.00
N THR A 231 36.32 8.91 -4.94
CA THR A 231 35.62 8.87 -3.64
C THR A 231 35.10 10.25 -3.30
N GLN A 232 33.86 10.32 -2.86
CA GLN A 232 33.24 11.57 -2.40
C GLN A 232 32.49 11.36 -1.09
N THR A 233 32.44 12.41 -0.30
CA THR A 233 31.65 12.46 0.95
C THR A 233 30.41 13.29 0.70
N LEU A 234 29.26 12.76 1.04
CA LEU A 234 27.94 13.36 0.83
C LEU A 234 27.19 13.44 2.17
N THR A 235 26.14 14.25 2.20
CA THR A 235 25.23 14.38 3.35
C THR A 235 23.81 14.09 2.90
N GLU A 236 23.09 13.27 3.64
CA GLU A 236 21.67 12.95 3.44
C GLU A 236 20.81 13.42 4.61
#